data_afd2f2e1c016bf46ecfa1fbf5009f92b
#
_entry.id   afd2f2e1c016bf46ecfa1fbf5009f92b
#
_cell.length_a   1.000
_cell.length_b   1.000
_cell.length_c   1.000
_cell.angle_alpha   90.00
_cell.angle_beta   90.00
_cell.angle_gamma   90.00
#
_symmetry.space_group_name_H-M   'P 1'
#
loop_
_entity.id
_entity.type
_entity.pdbx_description
1 polymer ?
#
loop_
_entity_poly.entity_id
_entity_poly.type
_entity_poly.pdbx_seq_one_letter_code
_entity_poly.pdbx_strand_id
1 'polypeptide(L)'
;MNVDVWLKNSVKKLESAGIGTARLDPLVLLEDVLNVDRAKLLAEPELEILSSQAAELAKLLKQRAKHVPLAYVRGHTEFYGRDFVITPAVLEPRPESEAMIDLLKELPNLPTQPCLADVGTGSGALGITSALELPGSQVDLLEIDTKALEVAKINVDKFTLKLQVIESDLLSQSKAVYDVLLCNLPYVPDDY
;
A
#
# COMPACT_ATOMS: atom_id res chain seq x y z
N MET A 1 8.42 -18.91 22.65
CA MET A 1 9.32 -17.72 22.70
C MET A 1 8.44 -16.51 22.88
N ASN A 2 8.78 -15.57 23.78
CA ASN A 2 7.95 -14.40 23.99
C ASN A 2 8.35 -13.21 23.12
N VAL A 3 7.49 -12.18 23.11
CA VAL A 3 7.64 -10.96 22.32
C VAL A 3 8.94 -10.22 22.64
N ASP A 4 9.27 -10.05 23.93
CA ASP A 4 10.48 -9.32 24.35
C ASP A 4 11.78 -9.96 23.80
N VAL A 5 11.91 -11.28 23.96
CA VAL A 5 13.08 -12.01 23.46
C VAL A 5 13.16 -11.95 21.93
N TRP A 6 12.03 -12.12 21.24
CA TRP A 6 12.01 -12.06 19.79
C TRP A 6 12.38 -10.65 19.29
N LEU A 7 11.79 -9.61 19.90
CA LEU A 7 12.02 -8.22 19.53
C LEU A 7 13.49 -7.82 19.69
N LYS A 8 14.10 -8.11 20.84
CA LYS A 8 15.51 -7.82 21.12
C LYS A 8 16.45 -8.48 20.11
N ASN A 9 16.19 -9.73 19.77
CA ASN A 9 17.00 -10.46 18.79
C ASN A 9 16.82 -9.92 17.36
N SER A 10 15.58 -9.54 17.00
CA SER A 10 15.25 -9.00 15.69
C SER A 10 15.86 -7.62 15.48
N VAL A 11 15.80 -6.74 16.49
CA VAL A 11 16.47 -5.44 16.45
C VAL A 11 17.96 -5.59 16.19
N LYS A 12 18.67 -6.42 16.98
CA LYS A 12 20.10 -6.66 16.77
C LYS A 12 20.42 -7.16 15.37
N LYS A 13 19.59 -8.06 14.83
CA LYS A 13 19.77 -8.60 13.48
C LYS A 13 19.61 -7.52 12.41
N LEU A 14 18.62 -6.66 12.51
CA LEU A 14 18.40 -5.57 11.55
C LEU A 14 19.46 -4.45 11.69
N GLU A 15 19.89 -4.13 12.92
CA GLU A 15 21.02 -3.20 13.16
C GLU A 15 22.29 -3.73 12.51
N SER A 16 22.60 -5.03 12.68
CA SER A 16 23.75 -5.67 12.05
C SER A 16 23.67 -5.69 10.51
N ALA A 17 22.47 -5.64 9.95
CA ALA A 17 22.23 -5.54 8.52
C ALA A 17 22.22 -4.08 8.01
N GLY A 18 22.44 -3.08 8.88
CA GLY A 18 22.45 -1.66 8.50
C GLY A 18 21.06 -1.07 8.23
N ILE A 19 20.00 -1.65 8.77
CA ILE A 19 18.63 -1.13 8.60
C ILE A 19 18.40 0.04 9.56
N GLY A 20 18.16 1.24 9.03
CA GLY A 20 17.95 2.45 9.83
C GLY A 20 16.70 2.40 10.73
N THR A 21 15.68 1.63 10.34
CA THR A 21 14.42 1.44 11.08
C THR A 21 14.41 0.16 11.92
N ALA A 22 15.59 -0.37 12.28
CA ALA A 22 15.76 -1.65 12.95
C ALA A 22 14.95 -1.81 14.25
N ARG A 23 14.60 -0.72 14.94
CA ARG A 23 13.78 -0.74 16.16
C ARG A 23 12.28 -0.71 15.88
N LEU A 24 11.88 -0.13 14.76
CA LEU A 24 10.47 0.02 14.39
C LEU A 24 9.96 -1.20 13.60
N ASP A 25 10.72 -1.65 12.60
CA ASP A 25 10.29 -2.69 11.68
C ASP A 25 9.88 -4.01 12.38
N PRO A 26 10.61 -4.52 13.40
CA PRO A 26 10.19 -5.72 14.11
C PRO A 26 8.88 -5.54 14.87
N LEU A 27 8.60 -4.35 15.42
CA LEU A 27 7.32 -4.06 16.08
C LEU A 27 6.16 -4.15 15.08
N VAL A 28 6.32 -3.53 13.91
CA VAL A 28 5.31 -3.58 12.84
C VAL A 28 5.05 -5.02 12.38
N LEU A 29 6.10 -5.83 12.22
CA LEU A 29 5.94 -7.24 11.86
C LEU A 29 5.23 -8.05 12.95
N LEU A 30 5.45 -7.73 14.23
CA LEU A 30 4.71 -8.36 15.34
C LEU A 30 3.24 -7.94 15.33
N GLU A 31 2.95 -6.66 15.13
CA GLU A 31 1.58 -6.14 15.03
C GLU A 31 0.78 -6.92 13.98
N ASP A 32 1.36 -7.10 12.78
CA ASP A 32 0.72 -7.82 11.68
C ASP A 32 0.52 -9.31 11.99
N VAL A 33 1.58 -10.02 12.38
CA VAL A 33 1.55 -11.49 12.51
C VAL A 33 0.78 -11.94 13.74
N LEU A 34 0.83 -11.16 14.84
CA LEU A 34 0.06 -11.48 16.05
C LEU A 34 -1.36 -10.89 16.02
N ASN A 35 -1.62 -9.98 15.09
CA ASN A 35 -2.86 -9.21 15.00
C ASN A 35 -3.22 -8.51 16.34
N VAL A 36 -2.24 -7.80 16.87
CA VAL A 36 -2.35 -7.02 18.12
C VAL A 36 -1.75 -5.64 17.91
N ASP A 37 -2.28 -4.65 18.58
CA ASP A 37 -1.76 -3.29 18.52
C ASP A 37 -0.41 -3.14 19.28
N ARG A 38 0.32 -2.09 18.94
CA ARG A 38 1.62 -1.76 19.54
C ARG A 38 1.54 -1.55 21.05
N ALA A 39 0.47 -0.95 21.54
CA ALA A 39 0.29 -0.67 22.96
C ALA A 39 0.24 -1.98 23.75
N LYS A 40 -0.48 -2.98 23.22
CA LYS A 40 -0.55 -4.31 23.83
C LYS A 40 0.80 -5.02 23.79
N LEU A 41 1.51 -4.99 22.65
CA LEU A 41 2.85 -5.60 22.54
C LEU A 41 3.84 -5.03 23.56
N LEU A 42 3.77 -3.73 23.82
CA LEU A 42 4.63 -3.04 24.78
C LEU A 42 4.18 -3.25 26.23
N ALA A 43 2.88 -3.41 26.48
CA ALA A 43 2.34 -3.66 27.81
C ALA A 43 2.50 -5.12 28.26
N GLU A 44 2.52 -6.07 27.31
CA GLU A 44 2.58 -7.50 27.57
C GLU A 44 3.83 -8.14 26.93
N PRO A 45 5.06 -7.79 27.35
CA PRO A 45 6.30 -8.27 26.73
C PRO A 45 6.48 -9.81 26.84
N GLU A 46 5.79 -10.42 27.79
CA GLU A 46 5.80 -11.89 28.01
C GLU A 46 4.80 -12.63 27.11
N LEU A 47 4.05 -11.93 26.25
CA LEU A 47 3.10 -12.56 25.32
C LEU A 47 3.81 -13.64 24.49
N GLU A 48 3.24 -14.85 24.46
CA GLU A 48 3.83 -15.98 23.76
C GLU A 48 3.59 -15.89 22.25
N ILE A 49 4.63 -16.13 21.48
CA ILE A 49 4.61 -16.28 20.02
C ILE A 49 4.50 -17.77 19.71
N LEU A 50 3.43 -18.16 19.03
CA LEU A 50 3.22 -19.55 18.59
C LEU A 50 4.29 -19.97 17.57
N SER A 51 4.55 -21.27 17.46
CA SER A 51 5.59 -21.79 16.55
C SER A 51 5.34 -21.41 15.08
N SER A 52 4.09 -21.40 14.63
CA SER A 52 3.70 -20.98 13.27
C SER A 52 3.99 -19.48 13.04
N GLN A 53 3.61 -18.63 14.00
CA GLN A 53 3.88 -17.20 13.97
C GLN A 53 5.38 -16.90 13.99
N ALA A 54 6.16 -17.63 14.81
CA ALA A 54 7.61 -17.49 14.87
C ALA A 54 8.28 -17.85 13.53
N ALA A 55 7.79 -18.87 12.83
CA ALA A 55 8.27 -19.25 11.51
C ALA A 55 7.99 -18.18 10.46
N GLU A 56 6.80 -17.61 10.48
CA GLU A 56 6.39 -16.51 9.59
C GLU A 56 7.25 -15.25 9.86
N LEU A 57 7.32 -14.80 11.09
CA LEU A 57 8.16 -13.68 11.52
C LEU A 57 9.63 -13.86 11.11
N ALA A 58 10.18 -15.07 11.22
CA ALA A 58 11.55 -15.36 10.80
C ALA A 58 11.74 -15.19 9.28
N LYS A 59 10.73 -15.55 8.47
CA LYS A 59 10.72 -15.36 7.00
C LYS A 59 10.69 -13.87 6.66
N LEU A 60 9.77 -13.10 7.26
CA LEU A 60 9.63 -11.66 7.03
C LEU A 60 10.89 -10.90 7.45
N LEU A 61 11.42 -11.19 8.64
CA LEU A 61 12.64 -10.58 9.15
C LEU A 61 13.86 -10.89 8.26
N LYS A 62 13.91 -12.08 7.66
CA LYS A 62 14.98 -12.44 6.71
C LYS A 62 14.91 -11.62 5.42
N GLN A 63 13.71 -11.34 4.92
CA GLN A 63 13.52 -10.46 3.75
C GLN A 63 13.92 -9.03 4.09
N ARG A 64 13.48 -8.50 5.24
CA ARG A 64 13.81 -7.15 5.68
C ARG A 64 15.32 -6.95 5.88
N ALA A 65 15.99 -7.94 6.47
CA ALA A 65 17.47 -7.95 6.62
C ALA A 65 18.24 -7.97 5.28
N LYS A 66 17.57 -8.26 4.16
CA LYS A 66 18.09 -8.16 2.80
C LYS A 66 17.73 -6.82 2.13
N HIS A 67 17.32 -5.84 2.90
CA HIS A 67 16.90 -4.50 2.46
C HIS A 67 15.61 -4.46 1.61
N VAL A 68 14.80 -5.54 1.57
CA VAL A 68 13.47 -5.46 0.96
C VAL A 68 12.66 -4.41 1.75
N PRO A 69 12.05 -3.41 1.10
CA PRO A 69 11.23 -2.40 1.79
C PRO A 69 10.13 -3.04 2.65
N LEU A 70 9.87 -2.46 3.81
CA LEU A 70 8.98 -3.06 4.81
C LEU A 70 7.58 -3.33 4.26
N ALA A 71 7.03 -2.40 3.49
CA ALA A 71 5.72 -2.55 2.88
C ALA A 71 5.63 -3.78 1.95
N TYR A 72 6.65 -4.05 1.15
CA TYR A 72 6.68 -5.27 0.31
C TYR A 72 6.92 -6.56 1.13
N VAL A 73 7.62 -6.46 2.27
CA VAL A 73 7.75 -7.59 3.20
C VAL A 73 6.40 -7.95 3.80
N ARG A 74 5.61 -6.93 4.17
CA ARG A 74 4.25 -7.05 4.72
C ARG A 74 3.23 -7.48 3.66
N GLY A 75 3.42 -7.04 2.41
CA GLY A 75 2.48 -7.23 1.30
C GLY A 75 1.31 -6.24 1.31
N HIS A 76 1.36 -5.25 2.19
CA HIS A 76 0.35 -4.20 2.28
C HIS A 76 0.92 -2.90 2.86
N THR A 77 0.23 -1.80 2.62
CA THR A 77 0.56 -0.47 3.15
C THR A 77 -0.70 0.35 3.36
N GLU A 78 -0.63 1.30 4.28
CA GLU A 78 -1.71 2.26 4.50
C GLU A 78 -1.61 3.42 3.51
N PHE A 79 -2.76 3.86 2.99
CA PHE A 79 -2.92 5.08 2.22
C PHE A 79 -4.28 5.70 2.53
N TYR A 80 -4.30 6.94 2.94
CA TYR A 80 -5.49 7.72 3.32
C TYR A 80 -6.36 6.99 4.36
N GLY A 81 -5.72 6.43 5.39
CA GLY A 81 -6.36 5.65 6.46
C GLY A 81 -6.93 4.29 6.02
N ARG A 82 -6.53 3.77 4.85
CA ARG A 82 -7.00 2.51 4.27
C ARG A 82 -5.85 1.58 3.96
N ASP A 83 -6.05 0.30 4.22
CA ASP A 83 -5.02 -0.72 3.97
C ASP A 83 -5.12 -1.28 2.55
N PHE A 84 -4.07 -1.08 1.75
CA PHE A 84 -3.95 -1.55 0.37
C PHE A 84 -2.97 -2.71 0.25
N VAL A 85 -3.35 -3.72 -0.51
CA VAL A 85 -2.44 -4.78 -0.93
C VAL A 85 -1.42 -4.19 -1.91
N ILE A 86 -0.14 -4.50 -1.68
CA ILE A 86 0.94 -4.15 -2.59
C ILE A 86 1.86 -5.34 -2.84
N THR A 87 2.51 -5.34 -3.98
CA THR A 87 3.53 -6.31 -4.37
C THR A 87 4.70 -5.58 -5.03
N PRO A 88 5.83 -6.21 -5.29
CA PRO A 88 6.92 -5.60 -6.06
C PRO A 88 6.54 -5.18 -7.49
N ALA A 89 5.35 -5.51 -7.97
CA ALA A 89 4.84 -5.08 -9.28
C ALA A 89 4.30 -3.64 -9.28
N VAL A 90 4.06 -3.04 -8.11
CA VAL A 90 3.50 -1.69 -8.00
C VAL A 90 4.38 -0.81 -7.10
N LEU A 91 4.40 0.47 -7.37
CA LEU A 91 5.02 1.43 -6.44
C LEU A 91 4.18 1.47 -5.14
N GLU A 92 4.87 1.46 -4.00
CA GLU A 92 4.24 1.74 -2.72
C GLU A 92 3.63 3.15 -2.75
N PRO A 93 2.30 3.29 -2.52
CA PRO A 93 1.67 4.61 -2.43
C PRO A 93 2.39 5.51 -1.44
N ARG A 94 2.67 6.74 -1.85
CA ARG A 94 3.39 7.69 -1.02
C ARG A 94 2.44 8.56 -0.21
N PRO A 95 2.73 8.87 1.06
CA PRO A 95 1.91 9.76 1.88
C PRO A 95 1.69 11.13 1.22
N GLU A 96 2.68 11.66 0.49
CA GLU A 96 2.58 12.92 -0.23
C GLU A 96 1.47 12.91 -1.29
N SER A 97 1.15 11.73 -1.85
CA SER A 97 0.09 11.58 -2.84
C SER A 97 -1.31 11.69 -2.23
N GLU A 98 -1.45 11.61 -0.90
CA GLU A 98 -2.73 11.83 -0.21
C GLU A 98 -3.25 13.26 -0.42
N ALA A 99 -2.34 14.23 -0.57
CA ALA A 99 -2.70 15.61 -0.90
C ALA A 99 -3.46 15.73 -2.23
N MET A 100 -3.30 14.80 -3.16
CA MET A 100 -4.06 14.78 -4.41
C MET A 100 -5.54 14.51 -4.15
N ILE A 101 -5.85 13.68 -3.15
CA ILE A 101 -7.24 13.40 -2.72
C ILE A 101 -7.85 14.64 -2.08
N ASP A 102 -7.09 15.33 -1.21
CA ASP A 102 -7.58 16.56 -0.58
C ASP A 102 -7.85 17.64 -1.62
N LEU A 103 -6.92 17.85 -2.56
CA LEU A 103 -7.10 18.78 -3.67
C LEU A 103 -8.30 18.42 -4.55
N LEU A 104 -8.51 17.13 -4.84
CA LEU A 104 -9.66 16.65 -5.61
C LEU A 104 -10.99 17.03 -4.93
N LYS A 105 -11.08 16.88 -3.61
CA LYS A 105 -12.28 17.21 -2.83
C LYS A 105 -12.57 18.71 -2.79
N GLU A 106 -11.53 19.53 -2.96
CA GLU A 106 -11.63 21.01 -2.95
C GLU A 106 -11.83 21.61 -4.34
N LEU A 107 -11.85 20.82 -5.41
CA LEU A 107 -12.00 21.33 -6.77
C LEU A 107 -13.32 22.09 -6.93
N PRO A 108 -13.28 23.37 -7.36
CA PRO A 108 -14.49 24.13 -7.61
C PRO A 108 -15.21 23.58 -8.85
N ASN A 109 -16.53 23.59 -8.80
CA ASN A 109 -17.40 23.19 -9.92
C ASN A 109 -17.27 21.71 -10.36
N LEU A 110 -16.77 20.83 -9.50
CA LEU A 110 -16.80 19.40 -9.78
C LEU A 110 -18.25 18.93 -9.89
N PRO A 111 -18.64 18.15 -10.92
CA PRO A 111 -19.98 17.59 -11.03
C PRO A 111 -20.34 16.73 -9.81
N THR A 112 -21.64 16.59 -9.53
CA THR A 112 -22.13 15.73 -8.43
C THR A 112 -21.73 14.26 -8.62
N GLN A 113 -21.59 13.82 -9.87
CA GLN A 113 -21.13 12.49 -10.27
C GLN A 113 -19.97 12.64 -11.27
N PRO A 114 -18.78 12.99 -10.80
CA PRO A 114 -17.67 13.25 -11.69
C PRO A 114 -17.15 11.96 -12.32
N CYS A 115 -16.65 12.08 -13.54
CA CYS A 115 -15.95 11.02 -14.24
C CYS A 115 -14.43 11.23 -14.07
N LEU A 116 -13.75 10.30 -13.44
CA LEU A 116 -12.35 10.40 -13.07
C LEU A 116 -11.54 9.29 -13.73
N ALA A 117 -10.28 9.56 -14.06
CA ALA A 117 -9.32 8.51 -14.39
C ALA A 117 -8.09 8.60 -13.48
N ASP A 118 -7.67 7.45 -12.97
CA ASP A 118 -6.38 7.26 -12.31
C ASP A 118 -5.44 6.62 -13.32
N VAL A 119 -4.52 7.42 -13.87
CA VAL A 119 -3.62 7.05 -14.97
C VAL A 119 -2.28 6.59 -14.42
N GLY A 120 -1.87 5.38 -14.77
CA GLY A 120 -0.75 4.69 -14.12
C GLY A 120 -1.12 4.31 -12.69
N THR A 121 -2.27 3.68 -12.53
CA THR A 121 -2.94 3.48 -11.24
C THR A 121 -2.14 2.63 -10.24
N GLY A 122 -1.21 1.78 -10.71
CA GLY A 122 -0.40 0.91 -9.89
C GLY A 122 -1.25 0.02 -8.97
N SER A 123 -1.24 0.27 -7.67
CA SER A 123 -2.05 -0.46 -6.69
C SER A 123 -3.54 -0.08 -6.69
N GLY A 124 -3.93 0.95 -7.42
CA GLY A 124 -5.28 1.52 -7.39
C GLY A 124 -5.52 2.50 -6.24
N ALA A 125 -4.50 2.85 -5.46
CA ALA A 125 -4.68 3.61 -4.22
C ALA A 125 -5.35 4.96 -4.43
N LEU A 126 -4.92 5.75 -5.42
CA LEU A 126 -5.52 7.05 -5.73
C LEU A 126 -6.96 6.91 -6.24
N GLY A 127 -7.18 6.10 -7.27
CA GLY A 127 -8.50 5.96 -7.88
C GLY A 127 -9.53 5.34 -6.95
N ILE A 128 -9.16 4.29 -6.21
CA ILE A 128 -10.03 3.64 -5.21
C ILE A 128 -10.39 4.63 -4.10
N THR A 129 -9.37 5.35 -3.57
CA THR A 129 -9.62 6.35 -2.53
C THR A 129 -10.52 7.47 -3.04
N SER A 130 -10.31 7.93 -4.28
CA SER A 130 -11.18 8.94 -4.92
C SER A 130 -12.63 8.48 -4.99
N ALA A 131 -12.87 7.22 -5.39
CA ALA A 131 -14.21 6.66 -5.45
C ALA A 131 -14.90 6.58 -4.07
N LEU A 132 -14.12 6.31 -3.02
CA LEU A 132 -14.61 6.23 -1.64
C LEU A 132 -14.89 7.61 -1.04
N GLU A 133 -14.06 8.61 -1.36
CA GLU A 133 -14.20 9.99 -0.88
C GLU A 133 -15.26 10.81 -1.64
N LEU A 134 -15.54 10.43 -2.90
CA LEU A 134 -16.55 11.07 -3.76
C LEU A 134 -17.63 10.06 -4.15
N PRO A 135 -18.58 9.75 -3.25
CA PRO A 135 -19.64 8.80 -3.54
C PRO A 135 -20.47 9.20 -4.77
N GLY A 136 -20.65 8.28 -5.70
CA GLY A 136 -21.35 8.53 -6.96
C GLY A 136 -20.43 8.90 -8.13
N SER A 137 -19.14 9.11 -7.90
CA SER A 137 -18.16 9.27 -8.98
C SER A 137 -18.03 7.99 -9.81
N GLN A 138 -17.71 8.15 -11.09
CA GLN A 138 -17.27 7.06 -11.96
C GLN A 138 -15.75 7.15 -12.08
N VAL A 139 -15.04 6.07 -11.72
CA VAL A 139 -13.58 6.07 -11.70
C VAL A 139 -13.07 4.90 -12.52
N ASP A 140 -12.24 5.21 -13.51
CA ASP A 140 -11.50 4.24 -14.30
C ASP A 140 -10.05 4.19 -13.81
N LEU A 141 -9.54 2.97 -13.59
CA LEU A 141 -8.16 2.70 -13.22
C LEU A 141 -7.42 2.22 -14.47
N LEU A 142 -6.47 3.02 -14.94
CA LEU A 142 -5.75 2.78 -16.19
C LEU A 142 -4.29 2.43 -15.89
N GLU A 143 -3.81 1.30 -16.43
CA GLU A 143 -2.45 0.81 -16.20
C GLU A 143 -1.96 0.01 -17.39
N ILE A 144 -0.69 0.16 -17.74
CA ILE A 144 -0.06 -0.57 -18.84
C ILE A 144 0.53 -1.91 -18.40
N ASP A 145 1.01 -2.02 -17.14
CA ASP A 145 1.58 -3.25 -16.59
C ASP A 145 0.49 -4.19 -16.10
N THR A 146 0.41 -5.36 -16.74
CA THR A 146 -0.60 -6.38 -16.41
C THR A 146 -0.50 -6.91 -14.99
N LYS A 147 0.72 -6.95 -14.39
CA LYS A 147 0.91 -7.37 -13.00
C LYS A 147 0.42 -6.31 -12.02
N ALA A 148 0.62 -5.04 -12.35
CA ALA A 148 0.06 -3.93 -11.57
C ALA A 148 -1.48 -3.93 -11.64
N LEU A 149 -2.06 -4.20 -12.82
CA LEU A 149 -3.51 -4.38 -12.99
C LEU A 149 -4.09 -5.47 -12.08
N GLU A 150 -3.38 -6.59 -11.90
CA GLU A 150 -3.81 -7.65 -10.98
C GLU A 150 -3.87 -7.13 -9.54
N VAL A 151 -2.90 -6.34 -9.11
CA VAL A 151 -2.90 -5.74 -7.77
C VAL A 151 -4.05 -4.75 -7.61
N ALA A 152 -4.28 -3.89 -8.60
CA ALA A 152 -5.41 -2.95 -8.60
C ALA A 152 -6.75 -3.69 -8.49
N LYS A 153 -6.95 -4.78 -9.24
CA LYS A 153 -8.16 -5.62 -9.16
C LYS A 153 -8.37 -6.21 -7.76
N ILE A 154 -7.30 -6.76 -7.16
CA ILE A 154 -7.35 -7.28 -5.78
C ILE A 154 -7.82 -6.19 -4.81
N ASN A 155 -7.31 -4.97 -4.95
CA ASN A 155 -7.72 -3.86 -4.10
C ASN A 155 -9.15 -3.40 -4.39
N VAL A 156 -9.59 -3.32 -5.64
CA VAL A 156 -11.00 -3.02 -5.99
C VAL A 156 -11.94 -4.03 -5.33
N ASP A 157 -11.62 -5.32 -5.42
CA ASP A 157 -12.41 -6.38 -4.79
C ASP A 157 -12.40 -6.29 -3.26
N LYS A 158 -11.24 -6.01 -2.67
CA LYS A 158 -11.07 -5.82 -1.22
C LYS A 158 -11.97 -4.72 -0.67
N PHE A 159 -12.13 -3.62 -1.39
CA PHE A 159 -13.02 -2.51 -1.03
C PHE A 159 -14.46 -2.68 -1.53
N THR A 160 -14.77 -3.81 -2.17
CA THR A 160 -16.12 -4.15 -2.68
C THR A 160 -16.68 -3.07 -3.63
N LEU A 161 -15.79 -2.48 -4.43
CA LEU A 161 -16.14 -1.45 -5.41
C LEU A 161 -16.40 -2.05 -6.80
N LYS A 162 -17.09 -1.29 -7.65
CA LYS A 162 -17.36 -1.64 -9.05
C LYS A 162 -16.66 -0.63 -9.97
N LEU A 163 -15.33 -0.63 -9.98
CA LEU A 163 -14.52 0.23 -10.80
C LEU A 163 -14.05 -0.53 -12.06
N GLN A 164 -13.88 0.20 -13.17
CA GLN A 164 -13.25 -0.35 -14.37
C GLN A 164 -11.73 -0.37 -14.17
N VAL A 165 -11.11 -1.51 -14.40
CA VAL A 165 -9.65 -1.68 -14.38
C VAL A 165 -9.23 -2.04 -15.80
N ILE A 166 -8.57 -1.11 -16.49
CA ILE A 166 -8.35 -1.14 -17.93
C ILE A 166 -6.86 -1.17 -18.23
N GLU A 167 -6.43 -2.16 -19.02
CA GLU A 167 -5.09 -2.18 -19.58
C GLU A 167 -4.98 -1.08 -20.64
N SER A 168 -4.14 -0.07 -20.42
CA SER A 168 -4.05 1.09 -21.27
C SER A 168 -2.68 1.77 -21.18
N ASP A 169 -2.12 2.11 -22.31
CA ASP A 169 -1.03 3.08 -22.38
C ASP A 169 -1.63 4.48 -22.25
N LEU A 170 -1.49 5.06 -21.07
CA LEU A 170 -2.17 6.29 -20.66
C LEU A 170 -3.69 6.19 -20.93
N LEU A 171 -4.22 7.04 -21.80
CA LEU A 171 -5.64 7.11 -22.15
C LEU A 171 -6.00 6.38 -23.46
N SER A 172 -5.05 5.68 -24.10
CA SER A 172 -5.20 5.15 -25.47
C SER A 172 -6.38 4.16 -25.64
N GLN A 173 -6.72 3.42 -24.61
CA GLN A 173 -7.83 2.45 -24.62
C GLN A 173 -9.11 2.99 -23.98
N SER A 174 -9.06 4.15 -23.36
CA SER A 174 -10.27 4.79 -22.82
C SER A 174 -11.05 5.50 -23.92
N LYS A 175 -12.38 5.37 -23.88
CA LYS A 175 -13.32 6.11 -24.72
C LYS A 175 -14.14 7.13 -23.94
N ALA A 176 -13.93 7.19 -22.62
CA ALA A 176 -14.64 8.10 -21.74
C ALA A 176 -14.08 9.54 -21.85
N VAL A 177 -14.91 10.49 -21.49
CA VAL A 177 -14.50 11.88 -21.25
C VAL A 177 -14.43 12.06 -19.74
N TYR A 178 -13.32 12.53 -19.26
CA TYR A 178 -13.07 12.68 -17.83
C TYR A 178 -13.12 14.14 -17.40
N ASP A 179 -13.72 14.37 -16.24
CA ASP A 179 -13.70 15.68 -15.58
C ASP A 179 -12.35 15.94 -14.90
N VAL A 180 -11.69 14.87 -14.40
CA VAL A 180 -10.38 14.93 -13.73
C VAL A 180 -9.52 13.74 -14.11
N LEU A 181 -8.23 14.00 -14.31
CA LEU A 181 -7.18 12.99 -14.43
C LEU A 181 -6.26 13.06 -13.21
N LEU A 182 -6.14 11.94 -12.51
CA LEU A 182 -5.16 11.74 -11.45
C LEU A 182 -3.95 11.05 -12.07
N CYS A 183 -2.76 11.64 -11.94
CA CYS A 183 -1.56 11.14 -12.58
C CYS A 183 -0.38 11.22 -11.60
N ASN A 184 0.01 10.08 -11.03
CA ASN A 184 1.24 9.95 -10.27
C ASN A 184 2.24 9.07 -11.04
N LEU A 185 2.56 9.49 -12.25
CA LEU A 185 3.40 8.74 -13.19
C LEU A 185 4.88 8.77 -12.78
N PRO A 186 5.69 7.77 -13.23
CA PRO A 186 7.13 7.81 -13.07
C PRO A 186 7.73 9.09 -13.69
N TYR A 187 8.54 9.80 -12.93
CA TYR A 187 9.20 11.05 -13.34
C TYR A 187 10.72 10.97 -13.27
N VAL A 188 11.27 9.80 -12.92
CA VAL A 188 12.70 9.52 -12.93
C VAL A 188 13.00 8.71 -14.18
N PRO A 189 13.93 9.15 -15.05
CA PRO A 189 14.37 8.37 -16.21
C PRO A 189 14.99 7.03 -15.77
N ASP A 190 14.83 5.99 -16.62
CA ASP A 190 15.37 4.64 -16.36
C ASP A 190 16.91 4.59 -16.38
N ASP A 191 17.58 5.68 -16.77
CA ASP A 191 19.04 5.77 -16.96
C ASP A 191 19.80 6.29 -15.72
N TYR A 192 19.18 6.27 -14.52
CA TYR A 192 19.83 6.67 -13.27
C TYR A 192 20.02 5.48 -12.33
#